data_f547717559ba44c014ce396cf98488fc
#
_entry.id   f547717559ba44c014ce396cf98488fc
#
_cell.length_a   1.000
_cell.length_b   1.000
_cell.length_c   1.000
_cell.angle_alpha   90.00
_cell.angle_beta   90.00
_cell.angle_gamma   90.00
#
_symmetry.space_group_name_H-M   'P 1'
#
loop_
_entity.id
_entity.type
_entity.pdbx_description
1 polymer ?
#
loop_
_entity_poly.entity_id
_entity_poly.type
_entity_poly.pdbx_seq_one_letter_code
_entity_poly.pdbx_strand_id
1 'polypeptide(L)'
;MVTRSYKEGFEPSLEDLKRHLRITSDDLDDTLKMYLQAAIESAEHNISSVIARSEFVYDGWFVRSFDMKGPGCELKSVEVDGRVLDETEYTVSRNTLIISQDVTMCEKITVTYEAGMTQVPFDIKAAVLLIAAKLFNNPVDSVETLPSVAKNLLRPYRCWGRHGE
;
A
#
# COMPACT_ATOMS: atom_id res chain seq x y z
N MET A 1 -6.28 -2.53 14.93
CA MET A 1 -6.49 -3.21 13.63
C MET A 1 -6.17 -2.22 12.52
N VAL A 2 -5.62 -2.66 11.37
CA VAL A 2 -5.40 -1.76 10.22
C VAL A 2 -6.30 -2.24 9.09
N THR A 3 -7.16 -1.38 8.59
CA THR A 3 -7.99 -1.62 7.42
C THR A 3 -7.46 -0.81 6.25
N ARG A 4 -7.44 -1.38 5.05
CA ARG A 4 -6.98 -0.74 3.83
C ARG A 4 -8.08 -0.75 2.79
N SER A 5 -8.33 0.40 2.19
CA SER A 5 -9.25 0.56 1.07
C SER A 5 -8.49 1.12 -0.13
N TYR A 6 -8.50 0.38 -1.25
CA TYR A 6 -7.86 0.82 -2.48
C TYR A 6 -8.68 1.93 -3.14
N LYS A 7 -7.99 2.98 -3.61
CA LYS A 7 -8.63 4.01 -4.45
C LYS A 7 -8.68 3.56 -5.89
N GLU A 8 -9.72 3.98 -6.60
CA GLU A 8 -9.86 3.75 -8.03
C GLU A 8 -8.75 4.46 -8.82
N GLY A 9 -8.45 3.93 -10.00
CA GLY A 9 -7.47 4.53 -10.92
C GLY A 9 -6.02 4.13 -10.66
N PHE A 10 -5.81 3.01 -10.02
CA PHE A 10 -4.50 2.49 -9.75
C PHE A 10 -3.82 1.89 -11.02
N GLU A 11 -2.49 2.05 -11.09
CA GLU A 11 -1.66 1.56 -12.20
C GLU A 11 -0.68 0.47 -11.74
N PRO A 12 -0.46 -0.60 -12.54
CA PRO A 12 -1.03 -0.83 -13.87
C PRO A 12 -2.50 -1.22 -13.82
N SER A 13 -3.25 -0.83 -14.86
CA SER A 13 -4.69 -1.10 -14.98
C SER A 13 -4.98 -2.53 -15.44
N LEU A 14 -6.25 -2.96 -15.32
CA LEU A 14 -6.72 -4.22 -15.89
C LEU A 14 -6.47 -4.28 -17.40
N GLU A 15 -6.69 -3.17 -18.11
CA GLU A 15 -6.45 -3.05 -19.55
C GLU A 15 -4.97 -3.27 -19.91
N ASP A 16 -4.04 -2.76 -19.08
CA ASP A 16 -2.61 -2.98 -19.27
C ASP A 16 -2.26 -4.46 -19.11
N LEU A 17 -2.88 -5.14 -18.12
CA LEU A 17 -2.69 -6.57 -17.94
C LEU A 17 -3.28 -7.39 -19.10
N LYS A 18 -4.51 -7.07 -19.55
CA LYS A 18 -5.14 -7.73 -20.72
C LYS A 18 -4.27 -7.55 -21.96
N ARG A 19 -3.77 -6.35 -22.21
CA ARG A 19 -2.86 -6.06 -23.32
C ARG A 19 -1.55 -6.83 -23.22
N HIS A 20 -0.98 -6.92 -22.03
CA HIS A 20 0.24 -7.67 -21.75
C HIS A 20 0.06 -9.18 -22.01
N LEU A 21 -1.07 -9.74 -21.62
CA LEU A 21 -1.45 -11.14 -21.83
C LEU A 21 -2.05 -11.44 -23.21
N ARG A 22 -2.32 -10.40 -24.01
CA ARG A 22 -3.00 -10.49 -25.32
C ARG A 22 -4.40 -11.10 -25.22
N ILE A 23 -5.13 -10.77 -24.16
CA ILE A 23 -6.50 -11.19 -23.91
C ILE A 23 -7.44 -10.07 -24.36
N THR A 24 -8.44 -10.44 -25.17
CA THR A 24 -9.45 -9.49 -25.70
C THR A 24 -10.85 -9.74 -25.13
N SER A 25 -11.07 -10.91 -24.50
CA SER A 25 -12.33 -11.28 -23.87
C SER A 25 -12.43 -10.64 -22.47
N ASP A 26 -13.66 -10.38 -22.04
CA ASP A 26 -13.97 -9.87 -20.69
C ASP A 26 -14.36 -11.00 -19.72
N ASP A 27 -14.44 -12.24 -20.18
CA ASP A 27 -14.87 -13.40 -19.38
C ASP A 27 -13.94 -13.68 -18.19
N LEU A 28 -12.70 -13.22 -18.25
CA LEU A 28 -11.68 -13.46 -17.23
C LEU A 28 -11.39 -12.22 -16.36
N ASP A 29 -12.14 -11.14 -16.52
CA ASP A 29 -11.85 -9.85 -15.89
C ASP A 29 -11.75 -9.95 -14.36
N ASP A 30 -12.65 -10.67 -13.72
CA ASP A 30 -12.62 -10.82 -12.26
C ASP A 30 -11.40 -11.63 -11.79
N THR A 31 -11.03 -12.67 -12.54
CA THR A 31 -9.83 -13.45 -12.26
C THR A 31 -8.56 -12.62 -12.46
N LEU A 32 -8.50 -11.84 -13.55
CA LEU A 32 -7.37 -10.95 -13.84
C LEU A 32 -7.25 -9.83 -12.81
N LYS A 33 -8.35 -9.25 -12.34
CA LYS A 33 -8.35 -8.27 -11.23
C LYS A 33 -7.77 -8.87 -9.95
N MET A 34 -8.17 -10.09 -9.60
CA MET A 34 -7.64 -10.80 -8.43
C MET A 34 -6.12 -11.02 -8.55
N TYR A 35 -5.63 -11.49 -9.70
CA TYR A 35 -4.20 -11.69 -9.92
C TYR A 35 -3.42 -10.39 -9.96
N LEU A 36 -4.00 -9.32 -10.53
CA LEU A 36 -3.39 -8.01 -10.53
C LEU A 36 -3.21 -7.47 -9.12
N GLN A 37 -4.25 -7.57 -8.29
CA GLN A 37 -4.19 -7.16 -6.89
C GLN A 37 -3.16 -7.98 -6.11
N ALA A 38 -3.16 -9.30 -6.25
CA ALA A 38 -2.15 -10.16 -5.62
C ALA A 38 -0.72 -9.84 -6.07
N ALA A 39 -0.54 -9.49 -7.34
CA ALA A 39 0.76 -9.09 -7.86
C ALA A 39 1.27 -7.78 -7.25
N ILE A 40 0.38 -6.83 -7.01
CA ILE A 40 0.73 -5.57 -6.35
C ILE A 40 1.11 -5.79 -4.91
N GLU A 41 0.29 -6.50 -4.16
CA GLU A 41 0.57 -6.82 -2.76
C GLU A 41 1.91 -7.55 -2.63
N SER A 42 2.20 -8.45 -3.56
CA SER A 42 3.48 -9.16 -3.64
C SER A 42 4.67 -8.22 -3.94
N ALA A 43 4.48 -7.25 -4.84
CA ALA A 43 5.48 -6.23 -5.16
C ALA A 43 5.69 -5.29 -3.96
N GLU A 44 4.62 -4.81 -3.33
CA GLU A 44 4.65 -3.97 -2.13
C GLU A 44 5.38 -4.66 -0.98
N HIS A 45 5.09 -5.94 -0.75
CA HIS A 45 5.79 -6.73 0.25
C HIS A 45 7.29 -6.83 -0.06
N ASN A 46 7.65 -7.03 -1.33
CA ASN A 46 9.07 -7.13 -1.74
C ASN A 46 9.85 -5.83 -1.54
N ILE A 47 9.22 -4.67 -1.78
CA ILE A 47 9.86 -3.35 -1.61
C ILE A 47 9.67 -2.79 -0.19
N SER A 48 8.85 -3.41 0.65
CA SER A 48 8.46 -2.93 1.98
C SER A 48 7.86 -1.51 1.93
N SER A 49 7.05 -1.23 0.92
CA SER A 49 6.42 0.08 0.69
C SER A 49 5.06 -0.06 0.00
N VAL A 50 4.25 0.99 0.05
CA VAL A 50 2.92 1.04 -0.58
C VAL A 50 3.04 1.59 -2.00
N ILE A 51 2.58 0.85 -2.99
CA ILE A 51 2.56 1.27 -4.39
C ILE A 51 1.19 1.89 -4.71
N ALA A 52 0.13 1.13 -4.53
CA ALA A 52 -1.22 1.55 -4.86
C ALA A 52 -1.75 2.56 -3.83
N ARG A 53 -2.15 3.75 -4.30
CA ARG A 53 -2.73 4.76 -3.42
C ARG A 53 -3.96 4.20 -2.73
N SER A 54 -3.94 4.22 -1.41
CA SER A 54 -4.94 3.57 -0.58
C SER A 54 -5.21 4.43 0.64
N GLU A 55 -6.42 4.31 1.17
CA GLU A 55 -6.78 4.84 2.48
C GLU A 55 -6.55 3.75 3.53
N PHE A 56 -5.90 4.14 4.61
CA PHE A 56 -5.62 3.31 5.76
C PHE A 56 -6.34 3.86 6.98
N VAL A 57 -7.05 2.98 7.66
CA VAL A 57 -7.67 3.28 8.95
C VAL A 57 -7.00 2.38 9.99
N TYR A 58 -6.25 2.98 10.89
CA TYR A 58 -5.74 2.33 12.08
C TYR A 58 -6.71 2.53 13.22
N ASP A 59 -7.19 1.46 13.82
CA ASP A 59 -7.97 1.46 15.05
C ASP A 59 -7.26 0.59 16.08
N GLY A 60 -6.86 1.19 17.20
CA GLY A 60 -6.09 0.49 18.21
C GLY A 60 -5.93 1.26 19.51
N TRP A 61 -5.05 0.75 20.37
CA TRP A 61 -4.71 1.41 21.63
C TRP A 61 -4.02 2.75 21.37
N PHE A 62 -4.27 3.70 22.28
CA PHE A 62 -3.66 5.02 22.20
C PHE A 62 -2.14 4.94 22.19
N VAL A 63 -1.54 5.60 21.21
CA VAL A 63 -0.09 5.79 21.08
C VAL A 63 0.20 7.26 20.78
N ARG A 64 1.22 7.83 21.45
CA ARG A 64 1.62 9.22 21.21
C ARG A 64 2.36 9.44 19.91
N SER A 65 3.01 8.42 19.41
CA SER A 65 3.73 8.46 18.15
C SER A 65 3.24 7.31 17.26
N PHE A 66 2.81 7.63 16.06
CA PHE A 66 2.31 6.66 15.08
C PHE A 66 2.99 6.87 13.73
N ASP A 67 3.62 5.81 13.22
CA ASP A 67 4.28 5.84 11.93
C ASP A 67 3.33 5.39 10.82
N MET A 68 2.98 6.32 9.93
CA MET A 68 2.21 6.05 8.73
C MET A 68 3.08 5.34 7.70
N LYS A 69 2.58 4.25 7.14
CA LYS A 69 3.34 3.42 6.19
C LYS A 69 3.14 3.90 4.76
N GLY A 70 4.23 4.03 4.02
CA GLY A 70 4.23 4.28 2.59
C GLY A 70 4.72 5.68 2.21
N PRO A 71 4.94 5.92 0.91
CA PRO A 71 5.27 7.23 0.38
C PRO A 71 4.01 8.10 0.26
N GLY A 72 4.20 9.43 0.26
CA GLY A 72 3.12 10.38 0.02
C GLY A 72 1.99 10.30 1.05
N CYS A 73 2.34 10.07 2.32
CA CYS A 73 1.35 10.02 3.39
C CYS A 73 0.64 11.37 3.56
N GLU A 74 -0.68 11.33 3.55
CA GLU A 74 -1.57 12.47 3.82
C GLU A 74 -2.51 12.09 4.96
N LEU A 75 -2.36 12.73 6.11
CA LEU A 75 -3.24 12.54 7.24
C LEU A 75 -4.62 13.14 6.93
N LYS A 76 -5.69 12.40 7.20
CA LYS A 76 -7.08 12.85 7.00
C LYS A 76 -7.75 13.19 8.31
N SER A 77 -7.67 12.31 9.29
CA SER A 77 -8.24 12.54 10.61
C SER A 77 -7.52 11.76 11.69
N VAL A 78 -7.52 12.29 12.88
CA VAL A 78 -7.08 11.63 14.12
C VAL A 78 -8.21 11.73 15.11
N GLU A 79 -8.67 10.61 15.62
CA GLU A 79 -9.72 10.54 16.63
C GLU A 79 -9.18 9.84 17.87
N VAL A 80 -9.49 10.38 19.02
CA VAL A 80 -9.10 9.81 20.31
C VAL A 80 -10.36 9.67 21.16
N ASP A 81 -10.69 8.42 21.54
CA ASP A 81 -11.94 8.06 22.26
C ASP A 81 -13.21 8.63 21.59
N GLY A 82 -13.25 8.69 20.26
CA GLY A 82 -14.36 9.23 19.46
C GLY A 82 -14.38 10.76 19.30
N ARG A 83 -13.37 11.47 19.82
CA ARG A 83 -13.19 12.91 19.59
C ARG A 83 -12.15 13.14 18.51
N VAL A 84 -12.51 13.89 17.47
CA VAL A 84 -11.55 14.35 16.46
C VAL A 84 -10.61 15.38 17.06
N LEU A 85 -9.32 15.21 16.88
CA LEU A 85 -8.29 16.15 17.32
C LEU A 85 -8.17 17.32 16.33
N ASP A 86 -7.94 18.52 16.86
CA ASP A 86 -7.60 19.69 16.07
C ASP A 86 -6.13 19.66 15.63
N GLU A 87 -5.79 20.35 14.53
CA GLU A 87 -4.43 20.42 14.00
C GLU A 87 -3.39 20.97 14.99
N THR A 88 -3.82 21.66 16.03
CA THR A 88 -2.95 22.16 17.12
C THR A 88 -2.58 21.10 18.15
N GLU A 89 -3.33 20.00 18.19
CA GLU A 89 -3.16 18.92 19.18
C GLU A 89 -2.22 17.81 18.70
N TYR A 90 -1.76 17.88 17.44
CA TYR A 90 -0.79 16.94 16.89
C TYR A 90 0.18 17.62 15.91
N THR A 91 1.26 16.96 15.63
CA THR A 91 2.23 17.37 14.61
C THR A 91 2.56 16.20 13.71
N VAL A 92 2.66 16.44 12.41
CA VAL A 92 3.12 15.44 11.44
C VAL A 92 4.54 15.81 11.00
N SER A 93 5.49 14.96 11.29
CA SER A 93 6.88 15.09 10.83
C SER A 93 7.22 13.96 9.89
N ARG A 94 7.41 14.26 8.61
CA ARG A 94 7.57 13.26 7.54
C ARG A 94 6.33 12.34 7.49
N ASN A 95 6.48 11.09 7.95
CA ASN A 95 5.42 10.09 8.01
C ASN A 95 5.03 9.73 9.46
N THR A 96 5.54 10.46 10.43
CA THR A 96 5.26 10.21 11.85
C THR A 96 4.27 11.23 12.38
N LEU A 97 3.13 10.76 12.86
CA LEU A 97 2.17 11.53 13.62
C LEU A 97 2.62 11.56 15.09
N ILE A 98 2.71 12.74 15.69
CA ILE A 98 3.06 12.95 17.09
C ILE A 98 1.94 13.72 17.76
N ILE A 99 1.31 13.12 18.76
CA ILE A 99 0.22 13.73 19.52
C ILE A 99 0.81 14.58 20.66
N SER A 100 0.28 15.79 20.83
CA SER A 100 0.69 16.75 21.88
C SER A 100 0.56 16.13 23.29
N GLN A 101 1.43 16.60 24.20
CA GLN A 101 1.38 16.17 25.61
C GLN A 101 0.12 16.66 26.35
N ASP A 102 -0.52 17.71 25.83
CA ASP A 102 -1.75 18.27 26.40
C ASP A 102 -2.96 17.35 26.21
N VAL A 103 -2.91 16.44 25.21
CA VAL A 103 -3.91 15.40 25.06
C VAL A 103 -3.72 14.37 26.18
N THR A 104 -4.69 14.29 27.09
CA THR A 104 -4.70 13.35 28.23
C THR A 104 -4.64 11.91 27.69
N MET A 105 -4.04 11.01 28.48
CA MET A 105 -3.99 9.59 28.11
C MET A 105 -5.41 9.04 27.94
N CYS A 106 -5.67 8.51 26.75
CA CYS A 106 -6.92 7.96 26.31
C CYS A 106 -6.75 6.46 26.04
N GLU A 107 -7.86 5.73 25.89
CA GLU A 107 -7.77 4.28 25.69
C GLU A 107 -7.54 3.93 24.23
N LYS A 108 -8.22 4.63 23.31
CA LYS A 108 -8.23 4.29 21.88
C LYS A 108 -7.83 5.46 21.00
N ILE A 109 -7.23 5.12 19.86
CA ILE A 109 -6.93 6.06 18.80
C ILE A 109 -7.35 5.46 17.44
N THR A 110 -8.00 6.29 16.63
CA THR A 110 -8.26 6.00 15.22
C THR A 110 -7.52 7.01 14.36
N VAL A 111 -6.65 6.52 13.48
CA VAL A 111 -5.89 7.36 12.55
C VAL A 111 -6.27 6.99 11.13
N THR A 112 -6.83 7.94 10.39
CA THR A 112 -7.17 7.80 8.97
C THR A 112 -6.18 8.58 8.14
N TYR A 113 -5.49 7.91 7.23
CA TYR A 113 -4.52 8.54 6.34
C TYR A 113 -4.50 7.87 4.97
N GLU A 114 -4.08 8.62 3.96
CA GLU A 114 -3.80 8.10 2.63
C GLU A 114 -2.31 7.90 2.44
N ALA A 115 -1.93 6.84 1.77
CA ALA A 115 -0.55 6.61 1.35
C ALA A 115 -0.49 5.87 0.02
N GLY A 116 0.65 5.97 -0.66
CA GLY A 116 0.91 5.32 -1.94
C GLY A 116 1.63 6.25 -2.91
N MET A 117 2.14 5.67 -3.98
CA MET A 117 2.84 6.45 -5.01
C MET A 117 1.87 7.28 -5.82
N THR A 118 2.13 8.58 -5.97
CA THR A 118 1.34 9.48 -6.82
C THR A 118 1.53 9.16 -8.29
N GLN A 119 2.74 8.77 -8.67
CA GLN A 119 3.08 8.23 -10.00
C GLN A 119 3.84 6.93 -9.80
N VAL A 120 3.32 5.85 -10.38
CA VAL A 120 3.98 4.55 -10.34
C VAL A 120 5.06 4.49 -11.43
N PRO A 121 6.34 4.29 -11.10
CA PRO A 121 7.41 4.15 -12.07
C PRO A 121 7.16 2.99 -13.05
N PHE A 122 7.62 3.14 -14.28
CA PHE A 122 7.45 2.11 -15.32
C PHE A 122 8.06 0.76 -14.92
N ASP A 123 9.18 0.75 -14.20
CA ASP A 123 9.82 -0.47 -13.71
C ASP A 123 8.91 -1.24 -12.75
N ILE A 124 8.21 -0.52 -11.86
CA ILE A 124 7.25 -1.12 -10.93
C ILE A 124 6.03 -1.65 -11.70
N LYS A 125 5.50 -0.87 -12.66
CA LYS A 125 4.40 -1.33 -13.52
C LYS A 125 4.77 -2.62 -14.27
N ALA A 126 5.95 -2.64 -14.88
CA ALA A 126 6.45 -3.82 -15.58
C ALA A 126 6.62 -5.03 -14.64
N ALA A 127 7.17 -4.80 -13.44
CA ALA A 127 7.32 -5.86 -12.45
C ALA A 127 5.96 -6.46 -12.02
N VAL A 128 4.97 -5.62 -11.75
CA VAL A 128 3.61 -6.04 -11.38
C VAL A 128 2.97 -6.86 -12.50
N LEU A 129 3.06 -6.40 -13.76
CA LEU A 129 2.52 -7.13 -14.92
C LEU A 129 3.20 -8.50 -15.10
N LEU A 130 4.51 -8.59 -14.89
CA LEU A 130 5.25 -9.86 -14.93
C LEU A 130 4.82 -10.83 -13.84
N ILE A 131 4.57 -10.32 -12.63
CA ILE A 131 4.08 -11.13 -11.50
C ILE A 131 2.66 -11.63 -11.79
N ALA A 132 1.76 -10.73 -12.22
CA ALA A 132 0.38 -11.08 -12.56
C ALA A 132 0.31 -12.11 -13.71
N ALA A 133 1.14 -11.93 -14.74
CA ALA A 133 1.24 -12.88 -15.85
C ALA A 133 1.73 -14.26 -15.39
N LYS A 134 2.68 -14.31 -14.45
CA LYS A 134 3.14 -15.58 -13.87
C LYS A 134 2.03 -16.27 -13.08
N LEU A 135 1.27 -15.53 -12.27
CA LEU A 135 0.13 -16.08 -11.53
C LEU A 135 -0.95 -16.62 -12.47
N PHE A 136 -1.23 -15.90 -13.55
CA PHE A 136 -2.21 -16.33 -14.55
C PHE A 136 -1.79 -17.60 -15.29
N ASN A 137 -0.52 -17.71 -15.70
CA ASN A 137 -0.02 -18.84 -16.48
C ASN A 137 0.25 -20.09 -15.62
N ASN A 138 0.38 -19.96 -14.32
CA ASN A 138 0.70 -21.05 -13.40
C ASN A 138 -0.26 -21.06 -12.18
N PRO A 139 -1.56 -21.30 -12.38
CA PRO A 139 -2.55 -21.21 -11.29
C PRO A 139 -2.42 -22.32 -10.24
N VAL A 140 -1.68 -23.38 -10.53
CA VAL A 140 -1.52 -24.57 -9.66
C VAL A 140 -0.18 -24.61 -8.96
N ASP A 141 0.79 -23.80 -9.40
CA ASP A 141 2.14 -23.80 -8.82
C ASP A 141 2.23 -22.84 -7.65
N SER A 142 2.77 -23.32 -6.54
CA SER A 142 3.12 -22.47 -5.42
C SER A 142 4.23 -21.53 -5.87
N VAL A 143 3.89 -20.25 -6.10
CA VAL A 143 4.87 -19.23 -6.45
C VAL A 143 5.69 -18.90 -5.19
N GLU A 144 6.62 -19.77 -4.84
CA GLU A 144 7.55 -19.51 -3.72
C GLU A 144 8.44 -18.30 -3.96
N THR A 145 8.66 -17.92 -5.23
CA THR A 145 9.54 -16.81 -5.56
C THR A 145 9.01 -15.95 -6.70
N LEU A 146 9.12 -14.63 -6.52
CA LEU A 146 8.86 -13.69 -7.61
C LEU A 146 9.74 -13.97 -8.84
N PRO A 147 9.27 -13.65 -10.07
CA PRO A 147 10.11 -13.70 -11.27
C PRO A 147 11.42 -12.93 -11.05
N SER A 148 12.54 -13.48 -11.48
CA SER A 148 13.86 -12.87 -11.28
C SER A 148 13.95 -11.46 -11.88
N VAL A 149 13.34 -11.25 -13.05
CA VAL A 149 13.26 -9.95 -13.70
C VAL A 149 12.45 -8.97 -12.85
N ALA A 150 11.30 -9.38 -12.32
CA ALA A 150 10.49 -8.54 -11.45
C ALA A 150 11.26 -8.14 -10.18
N LYS A 151 11.98 -9.06 -9.55
CA LYS A 151 12.85 -8.76 -8.40
C LYS A 151 13.92 -7.72 -8.72
N ASN A 152 14.54 -7.81 -9.90
CA ASN A 152 15.57 -6.85 -10.32
C ASN A 152 14.98 -5.46 -10.56
N LEU A 153 13.79 -5.37 -11.17
CA LEU A 153 13.08 -4.11 -11.39
C LEU A 153 12.62 -3.45 -10.08
N LEU A 154 12.24 -4.25 -9.09
CA LEU A 154 11.80 -3.76 -7.78
C LEU A 154 12.95 -3.39 -6.85
N ARG A 155 14.16 -3.91 -7.09
CA ARG A 155 15.32 -3.73 -6.20
C ARG A 155 15.66 -2.28 -5.86
N PRO A 156 15.64 -1.29 -6.82
CA PRO A 156 15.93 0.10 -6.53
C PRO A 156 14.94 0.77 -5.58
N TYR A 157 13.72 0.24 -5.50
CA TYR A 157 12.60 0.81 -4.73
C TYR A 157 12.44 0.19 -3.35
N ARG A 158 13.30 -0.75 -2.97
CA ARG A 158 13.27 -1.35 -1.64
C ARG A 158 13.54 -0.31 -0.57
N CYS A 159 12.54 -0.08 0.26
CA CYS A 159 12.72 0.63 1.51
C CYS A 159 13.38 -0.34 2.49
N TRP A 160 14.69 -0.22 2.66
CA TRP A 160 15.37 -0.84 3.78
C TRP A 160 14.86 -0.15 5.03
N GLY A 161 13.99 -0.82 5.77
CA GLY A 161 13.50 -0.29 7.03
C GLY A 161 14.70 0.11 7.88
N ARG A 162 14.79 1.38 8.25
CA ARG A 162 15.59 1.77 9.39
C ARG A 162 14.85 1.22 10.62
N HIS A 163 15.05 -0.07 10.88
CA HIS A 163 14.78 -0.59 12.21
C HIS A 163 15.98 -0.21 13.06
N GLY A 164 15.78 0.77 13.92
CA GLY A 164 16.62 1.02 15.08
C GLY A 164 17.88 1.84 14.80
N GLU A 165 17.84 3.07 15.14
CA GLU A 165 18.74 3.76 16.07
C GLU A 165 17.96 4.87 16.75
#